data_c882dd85ad7451129b9ddaf67bddc8e7
#
_entry.id   c882dd85ad7451129b9ddaf67bddc8e7
#
_cell.length_a   1.000
_cell.length_b   1.000
_cell.length_c   1.000
_cell.angle_alpha   90.00
_cell.angle_beta   90.00
_cell.angle_gamma   90.00
#
_symmetry.space_group_name_H-M   'P 1'
#
loop_
_entity.id
_entity.type
_entity.pdbx_description
1 polymer ?
#
loop_
_entity_poly.entity_id
_entity_poly.type
_entity_poly.pdbx_seq_one_letter_code
_entity_poly.pdbx_strand_id
1 'polypeptide(L)'
;MWSRSRYTRGAGSLRQRVGIVLRWPIGLVLITWRYLWRVTPVYRRDEPGGPEDLPPPLPDGADPRDVQGLRDGYGALLHRRYSVRVADPRVGPEQAVDQLAAEPNSAAPEDAAVFVKSREESDRMEVGDEYVVRMPGPWDGPVRVVHRTPTSFRFATLAGHLEAGQIEFRARCESGESGDDLVFEIESWARPGDRVSHLFYNKLLLAKEIQLNLWTETCLGVARTSGGRLHGGVRVHTRRLDDPVGAAE
;
A
#
# COMPACT_ATOMS: atom_id res chain seq x y z
N MET A 1 -4.92 32.74 -10.59
CA MET A 1 -4.87 33.09 -9.15
C MET A 1 -5.08 31.78 -8.38
N TRP A 2 -4.00 31.08 -8.07
CA TRP A 2 -4.02 29.69 -7.59
C TRP A 2 -4.15 29.70 -6.07
N SER A 3 -5.27 29.21 -5.57
CA SER A 3 -5.51 29.03 -4.14
C SER A 3 -4.60 27.91 -3.63
N ARG A 4 -3.65 28.26 -2.75
CA ARG A 4 -2.89 27.30 -1.95
C ARG A 4 -3.86 26.57 -1.02
N SER A 5 -4.21 25.33 -1.36
CA SER A 5 -4.86 24.45 -0.40
C SER A 5 -3.83 24.15 0.69
N ARG A 6 -3.90 24.93 1.77
CA ARG A 6 -3.17 24.59 3.00
C ARG A 6 -3.91 23.43 3.64
N TYR A 7 -3.31 22.28 3.62
CA TYR A 7 -3.68 21.21 4.55
C TYR A 7 -3.48 21.77 5.97
N THR A 8 -4.52 22.38 6.51
CA THR A 8 -4.50 22.85 7.89
C THR A 8 -4.48 21.60 8.76
N ARG A 9 -3.36 21.33 9.41
CA ARG A 9 -3.29 20.43 10.56
C ARG A 9 -4.41 20.82 11.54
N GLY A 10 -5.56 20.18 11.40
CA GLY A 10 -6.61 20.25 12.40
C GLY A 10 -6.01 19.68 13.67
N ALA A 11 -5.65 20.56 14.60
CA ALA A 11 -5.24 20.19 15.95
C ALA A 11 -6.45 19.52 16.62
N GLY A 12 -6.61 18.22 16.39
CA GLY A 12 -7.59 17.40 17.09
C GLY A 12 -7.42 17.65 18.59
N SER A 13 -8.54 17.91 19.28
CA SER A 13 -8.52 18.23 20.72
C SER A 13 -7.77 17.13 21.47
N LEU A 14 -7.09 17.50 22.56
CA LEU A 14 -6.33 16.57 23.42
C LEU A 14 -7.17 15.32 23.79
N ARG A 15 -8.48 15.50 23.97
CA ARG A 15 -9.47 14.42 24.23
C ARG A 15 -9.57 13.42 23.05
N GLN A 16 -9.52 13.92 21.80
CA GLN A 16 -9.57 13.10 20.61
C GLN A 16 -8.28 12.26 20.45
N ARG A 17 -7.12 12.87 20.74
CA ARG A 17 -5.82 12.18 20.76
C ARG A 17 -5.73 11.12 21.85
N VAL A 18 -6.22 11.43 23.05
CA VAL A 18 -6.26 10.47 24.18
C VAL A 18 -7.23 9.32 23.87
N GLY A 19 -8.38 9.59 23.26
CA GLY A 19 -9.34 8.54 22.85
C GLY A 19 -8.77 7.59 21.79
N ILE A 20 -7.96 8.10 20.87
CA ILE A 20 -7.27 7.30 19.84
C ILE A 20 -6.21 6.42 20.49
N VAL A 21 -5.38 6.97 21.38
CA VAL A 21 -4.32 6.23 22.10
C VAL A 21 -4.89 5.12 22.99
N LEU A 22 -6.05 5.32 23.61
CA LEU A 22 -6.72 4.32 24.44
C LEU A 22 -7.39 3.20 23.62
N ARG A 23 -7.83 3.48 22.40
CA ARG A 23 -8.41 2.47 21.49
C ARG A 23 -7.36 1.65 20.74
N TRP A 24 -6.14 2.16 20.65
CA TRP A 24 -5.04 1.55 19.92
C TRP A 24 -4.69 0.12 20.36
N PRO A 25 -4.55 -0.20 21.68
CA PRO A 25 -4.27 -1.55 22.11
C PRO A 25 -5.38 -2.54 21.75
N ILE A 26 -6.64 -2.11 21.79
CA ILE A 26 -7.80 -2.95 21.47
C ILE A 26 -7.84 -3.27 19.97
N GLY A 27 -7.67 -2.27 19.13
CA GLY A 27 -7.59 -2.46 17.67
C GLY A 27 -6.44 -3.41 17.29
N LEU A 28 -5.29 -3.24 17.93
CA LEU A 28 -4.13 -4.08 17.74
C LEU A 28 -4.36 -5.54 18.12
N VAL A 29 -4.92 -5.77 19.31
CA VAL A 29 -5.25 -7.13 19.79
C VAL A 29 -6.26 -7.78 18.84
N LEU A 30 -7.27 -7.06 18.37
CA LEU A 30 -8.28 -7.59 17.45
C LEU A 30 -7.69 -7.95 16.08
N ILE A 31 -6.81 -7.09 15.52
CA ILE A 31 -6.13 -7.35 14.25
C ILE A 31 -5.21 -8.56 14.40
N THR A 32 -4.41 -8.62 15.47
CA THR A 32 -3.50 -9.75 15.74
C THR A 32 -4.28 -11.04 16.00
N TRP A 33 -5.38 -10.96 16.75
CA TRP A 33 -6.25 -12.10 17.02
C TRP A 33 -6.87 -12.66 15.74
N ARG A 34 -7.42 -11.78 14.89
CA ARG A 34 -8.03 -12.15 13.62
C ARG A 34 -7.03 -12.76 12.64
N TYR A 35 -5.76 -12.27 12.66
CA TYR A 35 -4.66 -12.82 11.87
C TYR A 35 -4.26 -14.24 12.32
N LEU A 36 -4.20 -14.50 13.61
CA LEU A 36 -3.81 -15.80 14.17
C LEU A 36 -4.80 -16.91 13.82
N TRP A 37 -6.07 -16.60 13.58
CA TRP A 37 -7.13 -17.58 13.32
C TRP A 37 -7.48 -17.74 11.84
N ARG A 38 -6.78 -17.08 10.92
CA ARG A 38 -7.02 -17.24 9.48
C ARG A 38 -6.19 -18.37 8.89
N VAL A 39 -6.90 -19.28 8.21
CA VAL A 39 -6.35 -20.52 7.61
C VAL A 39 -5.72 -20.27 6.23
N THR A 40 -5.68 -19.02 5.74
CA THR A 40 -5.09 -18.73 4.42
C THR A 40 -3.57 -18.83 4.51
N PRO A 41 -2.92 -19.73 3.75
CA PRO A 41 -1.48 -19.85 3.80
C PRO A 41 -0.82 -18.58 3.24
N VAL A 42 0.11 -18.03 4.00
CA VAL A 42 0.98 -16.92 3.60
C VAL A 42 2.40 -17.44 3.52
N TYR A 43 2.98 -17.41 2.33
CA TYR A 43 4.36 -17.83 2.09
C TYR A 43 5.26 -16.61 2.12
N ARG A 44 6.14 -16.51 3.10
CA ARG A 44 7.08 -15.40 3.27
C ARG A 44 8.50 -15.80 2.89
N ARG A 45 9.18 -14.90 2.18
CA ARG A 45 10.61 -14.99 1.88
C ARG A 45 11.23 -13.63 2.09
N ASP A 46 12.27 -13.57 2.92
CA ASP A 46 13.02 -12.36 3.20
C ASP A 46 14.47 -12.55 2.72
N GLU A 47 14.98 -11.58 1.96
CA GLU A 47 16.30 -11.61 1.34
C GLU A 47 16.99 -10.24 1.43
N PRO A 48 18.34 -10.19 1.37
CA PRO A 48 19.04 -8.96 1.08
C PRO A 48 18.62 -8.43 -0.30
N GLY A 49 18.50 -7.10 -0.40
CA GLY A 49 18.19 -6.40 -1.65
C GLY A 49 19.42 -5.77 -2.28
N GLY A 50 19.31 -5.39 -3.54
CA GLY A 50 20.31 -4.72 -4.33
C GLY A 50 19.77 -3.47 -5.06
N PRO A 51 20.56 -2.84 -5.93
CA PRO A 51 20.14 -1.67 -6.71
C PRO A 51 18.90 -1.92 -7.57
N GLU A 52 18.65 -3.16 -7.97
CA GLU A 52 17.47 -3.57 -8.74
C GLU A 52 16.17 -3.49 -7.93
N ASP A 53 16.27 -3.35 -6.62
CA ASP A 53 15.14 -3.25 -5.70
C ASP A 53 14.76 -1.79 -5.39
N LEU A 54 15.38 -0.83 -6.05
CA LEU A 54 15.00 0.58 -5.94
C LEU A 54 13.64 0.84 -6.60
N PRO A 55 12.86 1.82 -6.10
CA PRO A 55 11.62 2.19 -6.75
C PRO A 55 11.87 2.71 -8.16
N PRO A 56 10.93 2.45 -9.09
CA PRO A 56 11.02 3.05 -10.42
C PRO A 56 10.98 4.58 -10.31
N PRO A 57 11.59 5.29 -11.26
CA PRO A 57 11.50 6.75 -11.29
C PRO A 57 10.04 7.21 -11.40
N LEU A 58 9.77 8.42 -10.96
CA LEU A 58 8.49 9.04 -11.23
C LEU A 58 8.30 9.15 -12.74
N PRO A 59 7.12 8.82 -13.28
CA PRO A 59 6.85 8.99 -14.71
C PRO A 59 7.00 10.42 -15.16
N ASP A 60 7.37 10.62 -16.43
CA ASP A 60 7.38 11.93 -17.05
C ASP A 60 6.01 12.60 -16.95
N GLY A 61 5.97 13.84 -16.49
CA GLY A 61 4.74 14.60 -16.27
C GLY A 61 4.07 14.37 -14.89
N ALA A 62 4.55 13.45 -14.08
CA ALA A 62 4.10 13.37 -12.69
C ALA A 62 4.60 14.60 -11.91
N ASP A 63 3.70 15.20 -11.11
CA ASP A 63 4.05 16.34 -10.26
C ASP A 63 4.97 15.88 -9.11
N PRO A 64 6.24 16.29 -9.06
CA PRO A 64 7.16 15.88 -8.00
C PRO A 64 6.95 16.66 -6.69
N ARG A 65 6.11 17.72 -6.70
CA ARG A 65 5.90 18.55 -5.52
C ARG A 65 5.29 17.74 -4.39
N ASP A 66 5.83 17.94 -3.21
CA ASP A 66 5.40 17.28 -1.99
C ASP A 66 5.54 15.75 -1.99
N VAL A 67 6.11 15.15 -3.05
CA VAL A 67 6.42 13.71 -3.07
C VAL A 67 7.55 13.43 -2.09
N GLN A 68 7.30 12.48 -1.19
CA GLN A 68 8.26 12.01 -0.20
C GLN A 68 9.03 10.82 -0.78
N GLY A 69 10.19 11.10 -1.37
CA GLY A 69 11.01 10.12 -2.08
C GLY A 69 12.06 9.43 -1.20
N LEU A 70 12.95 8.66 -1.83
CA LEU A 70 13.99 7.91 -1.10
C LEU A 70 14.85 8.78 -0.18
N ARG A 71 15.23 9.98 -0.61
CA ARG A 71 16.11 10.89 0.16
C ARG A 71 15.42 11.49 1.37
N ASP A 72 14.10 11.50 1.39
CA ASP A 72 13.30 12.04 2.49
C ASP A 72 13.06 11.03 3.61
N GLY A 73 13.39 9.75 3.38
CA GLY A 73 13.20 8.68 4.35
C GLY A 73 14.47 8.31 5.15
N TYR A 74 14.29 7.47 6.14
CA TYR A 74 15.34 7.01 7.08
C TYR A 74 15.43 5.48 7.12
N GLY A 75 16.65 4.97 7.36
CA GLY A 75 16.90 3.53 7.53
C GLY A 75 16.79 2.75 6.21
N ALA A 76 16.68 1.44 6.32
CA ALA A 76 16.62 0.56 5.17
C ALA A 76 15.35 0.73 4.35
N LEU A 77 15.46 0.59 3.04
CA LEU A 77 14.35 0.42 2.13
C LEU A 77 13.85 -1.03 2.20
N LEU A 78 12.54 -1.20 2.27
CA LEU A 78 11.90 -2.50 2.10
C LEU A 78 11.18 -2.51 0.75
N HIS A 79 11.67 -3.32 -0.15
CA HIS A 79 10.99 -3.68 -1.37
C HIS A 79 10.18 -4.94 -1.10
N ARG A 80 8.85 -4.83 -1.17
CA ARG A 80 7.94 -5.94 -0.88
C ARG A 80 7.02 -6.18 -2.06
N ARG A 81 6.87 -7.48 -2.38
CA ARG A 81 5.93 -7.94 -3.39
C ARG A 81 4.96 -8.92 -2.75
N TYR A 82 3.69 -8.60 -2.85
CA TYR A 82 2.57 -9.44 -2.44
C TYR A 82 1.91 -9.95 -3.72
N SER A 83 1.70 -11.24 -3.85
CA SER A 83 1.08 -11.77 -5.04
C SER A 83 0.07 -12.88 -4.72
N VAL A 84 -0.99 -12.92 -5.51
CA VAL A 84 -2.02 -13.92 -5.47
C VAL A 84 -2.32 -14.40 -6.90
N ARG A 85 -2.58 -15.70 -7.04
CA ARG A 85 -2.95 -16.32 -8.30
C ARG A 85 -4.35 -16.87 -8.20
N VAL A 86 -5.18 -16.56 -9.19
CA VAL A 86 -6.59 -16.95 -9.27
C VAL A 86 -6.79 -17.75 -10.52
N ALA A 87 -7.12 -19.03 -10.37
CA ALA A 87 -7.45 -19.93 -11.47
C ALA A 87 -8.92 -19.73 -11.87
N ASP A 88 -9.20 -19.88 -13.17
CA ASP A 88 -10.52 -19.72 -13.75
C ASP A 88 -11.20 -18.39 -13.36
N PRO A 89 -10.53 -17.23 -13.51
CA PRO A 89 -11.09 -15.93 -13.12
C PRO A 89 -12.27 -15.56 -14.02
N ARG A 90 -13.29 -14.90 -13.45
CA ARG A 90 -14.45 -14.39 -14.23
C ARG A 90 -14.18 -13.01 -14.82
N VAL A 91 -13.13 -12.32 -14.35
CA VAL A 91 -12.73 -11.01 -14.83
C VAL A 91 -11.27 -11.02 -15.25
N GLY A 92 -10.96 -10.28 -16.30
CA GLY A 92 -9.58 -10.10 -16.77
C GLY A 92 -8.80 -9.08 -15.93
N PRO A 93 -7.48 -8.93 -16.21
CA PRO A 93 -6.59 -8.02 -15.49
C PRO A 93 -7.07 -6.57 -15.46
N GLU A 94 -7.52 -6.06 -16.60
CA GLU A 94 -8.01 -4.69 -16.74
C GLU A 94 -9.22 -4.44 -15.83
N GLN A 95 -10.20 -5.34 -15.88
CA GLN A 95 -11.41 -5.20 -15.08
C GLN A 95 -11.11 -5.34 -13.59
N ALA A 96 -10.20 -6.24 -13.18
CA ALA A 96 -9.80 -6.41 -11.78
C ALA A 96 -9.13 -5.13 -11.22
N VAL A 97 -8.27 -4.50 -12.03
CA VAL A 97 -7.61 -3.25 -11.65
C VAL A 97 -8.58 -2.08 -11.69
N ASP A 98 -9.49 -2.00 -12.66
CA ASP A 98 -10.50 -0.95 -12.72
C ASP A 98 -11.47 -1.00 -11.54
N GLN A 99 -11.92 -2.19 -11.13
CA GLN A 99 -12.76 -2.36 -9.95
C GLN A 99 -12.05 -1.87 -8.67
N LEU A 100 -10.77 -2.25 -8.49
CA LEU A 100 -9.99 -1.80 -7.35
C LEU A 100 -9.73 -0.29 -7.38
N ALA A 101 -9.46 0.29 -8.54
CA ALA A 101 -9.21 1.72 -8.70
C ALA A 101 -10.49 2.56 -8.49
N ALA A 102 -11.65 2.06 -8.93
CA ALA A 102 -12.94 2.72 -8.70
C ALA A 102 -13.32 2.72 -7.22
N GLU A 103 -13.03 1.63 -6.51
CA GLU A 103 -13.40 1.49 -5.09
C GLU A 103 -12.27 0.80 -4.30
N PRO A 104 -11.18 1.52 -3.95
CA PRO A 104 -10.03 0.94 -3.25
C PRO A 104 -10.38 0.29 -1.91
N ASN A 105 -11.48 0.74 -1.28
CA ASN A 105 -11.95 0.20 0.00
C ASN A 105 -12.66 -1.14 -0.13
N SER A 106 -13.11 -1.53 -1.33
CA SER A 106 -13.86 -2.79 -1.53
C SER A 106 -13.02 -4.05 -1.29
N ALA A 107 -11.71 -3.97 -1.54
CA ALA A 107 -10.78 -5.08 -1.35
C ALA A 107 -9.96 -4.97 -0.06
N ALA A 108 -9.81 -3.75 0.49
CA ALA A 108 -9.10 -3.50 1.74
C ALA A 108 -10.00 -3.77 2.97
N PRO A 109 -9.47 -4.28 4.08
CA PRO A 109 -10.24 -4.37 5.32
C PRO A 109 -10.45 -2.96 5.89
N GLU A 110 -11.70 -2.58 6.11
CA GLU A 110 -12.11 -1.25 6.63
C GLU A 110 -11.44 -0.93 7.99
N ASP A 111 -11.12 -1.95 8.76
CA ASP A 111 -10.47 -1.82 10.07
C ASP A 111 -8.96 -1.50 9.94
N ALA A 112 -8.34 -1.71 8.77
CA ALA A 112 -6.90 -1.55 8.58
C ALA A 112 -6.52 -0.27 7.84
N ALA A 113 -7.28 0.11 6.82
CA ALA A 113 -7.08 1.36 6.08
C ALA A 113 -8.34 1.77 5.33
N VAL A 114 -8.60 3.07 5.28
CA VAL A 114 -9.68 3.66 4.48
C VAL A 114 -9.08 4.70 3.55
N PHE A 115 -9.24 4.49 2.23
CA PHE A 115 -8.85 5.44 1.20
C PHE A 115 -9.92 6.49 1.03
N VAL A 116 -9.57 7.75 1.22
CA VAL A 116 -10.47 8.90 1.04
C VAL A 116 -9.89 9.80 -0.03
N LYS A 117 -10.58 9.99 -1.15
CA LYS A 117 -10.17 10.91 -2.21
C LYS A 117 -10.21 12.34 -1.69
N SER A 118 -9.15 13.11 -1.91
CA SER A 118 -9.02 14.48 -1.36
C SER A 118 -9.91 15.49 -2.08
N ARG A 119 -10.29 15.20 -3.34
CA ARG A 119 -11.21 16.01 -4.16
C ARG A 119 -12.10 15.09 -4.97
N GLU A 120 -13.40 15.32 -4.92
CA GLU A 120 -14.41 14.58 -5.67
C GLU A 120 -14.66 15.23 -7.05
N GLU A 121 -13.62 15.34 -7.88
CA GLU A 121 -13.79 15.92 -9.24
C GLU A 121 -14.17 14.85 -10.28
N SER A 122 -13.92 13.57 -10.00
CA SER A 122 -14.24 12.43 -10.88
C SER A 122 -14.41 11.17 -10.04
N ASP A 123 -15.33 10.29 -10.45
CA ASP A 123 -15.50 8.95 -9.86
C ASP A 123 -14.38 7.98 -10.27
N ARG A 124 -13.58 8.37 -11.27
CA ARG A 124 -12.45 7.56 -11.74
C ARG A 124 -11.16 8.02 -11.10
N MET A 125 -10.26 7.05 -10.89
CA MET A 125 -8.90 7.33 -10.46
C MET A 125 -8.07 7.77 -11.66
N GLU A 126 -7.47 8.97 -11.58
CA GLU A 126 -6.62 9.55 -12.62
C GLU A 126 -5.25 9.94 -12.05
N VAL A 127 -4.25 10.05 -12.95
CA VAL A 127 -2.92 10.56 -12.56
C VAL A 127 -3.06 11.99 -12.03
N GLY A 128 -2.46 12.25 -10.86
CA GLY A 128 -2.58 13.52 -10.15
C GLY A 128 -3.62 13.52 -9.03
N ASP A 129 -4.54 12.56 -8.99
CA ASP A 129 -5.48 12.42 -7.88
C ASP A 129 -4.76 12.16 -6.57
N GLU A 130 -5.23 12.82 -5.51
CA GLU A 130 -4.71 12.66 -4.16
C GLU A 130 -5.71 11.93 -3.27
N TYR A 131 -5.18 11.03 -2.47
CA TYR A 131 -5.93 10.28 -1.47
C TYR A 131 -5.29 10.45 -0.10
N VAL A 132 -6.10 10.36 0.92
CA VAL A 132 -5.65 10.20 2.30
C VAL A 132 -5.97 8.79 2.75
N VAL A 133 -4.94 8.01 3.02
CA VAL A 133 -5.07 6.67 3.59
C VAL A 133 -5.17 6.81 5.10
N ARG A 134 -6.38 6.66 5.63
CA ARG A 134 -6.64 6.68 7.07
C ARG A 134 -6.35 5.32 7.65
N MET A 135 -5.39 5.26 8.55
CA MET A 135 -5.00 4.05 9.28
C MET A 135 -5.39 4.14 10.75
N PRO A 136 -5.54 3.01 11.47
CA PRO A 136 -5.71 3.03 12.91
C PRO A 136 -4.48 3.65 13.57
N GLY A 137 -4.58 4.89 14.04
CA GLY A 137 -3.48 5.63 14.66
C GLY A 137 -3.62 7.14 14.47
N PRO A 138 -2.64 7.91 14.93
CA PRO A 138 -2.68 9.38 14.84
C PRO A 138 -2.18 9.93 13.50
N TRP A 139 -1.89 9.09 12.52
CA TRP A 139 -1.28 9.49 11.25
C TRP A 139 -2.22 9.20 10.08
N ASP A 140 -2.40 10.20 9.26
CA ASP A 140 -2.98 10.06 7.93
C ASP A 140 -1.84 9.84 6.92
N GLY A 141 -2.08 9.01 5.90
CA GLY A 141 -1.10 8.71 4.86
C GLY A 141 -1.48 9.40 3.54
N PRO A 142 -1.08 10.67 3.30
CA PRO A 142 -1.36 11.31 2.02
C PRO A 142 -0.55 10.68 0.89
N VAL A 143 -1.23 10.37 -0.22
CA VAL A 143 -0.63 9.75 -1.42
C VAL A 143 -1.18 10.40 -2.67
N ARG A 144 -0.42 10.33 -3.77
CA ARG A 144 -0.83 10.80 -5.10
C ARG A 144 -0.70 9.69 -6.12
N VAL A 145 -1.67 9.57 -7.02
CA VAL A 145 -1.58 8.69 -8.18
C VAL A 145 -0.55 9.26 -9.13
N VAL A 146 0.55 8.54 -9.36
CA VAL A 146 1.64 8.97 -10.23
C VAL A 146 1.70 8.19 -11.54
N HIS A 147 0.99 7.08 -11.62
CA HIS A 147 0.94 6.24 -12.81
C HIS A 147 -0.40 5.50 -12.89
N ARG A 148 -0.94 5.36 -14.11
CA ARG A 148 -2.17 4.62 -14.40
C ARG A 148 -2.11 4.03 -15.79
N THR A 149 -2.37 2.71 -15.89
CA THR A 149 -2.60 1.97 -17.13
C THR A 149 -3.87 1.16 -16.98
N PRO A 150 -4.39 0.50 -18.02
CA PRO A 150 -5.53 -0.41 -17.86
C PRO A 150 -5.30 -1.53 -16.83
N THR A 151 -4.06 -1.97 -16.67
CA THR A 151 -3.71 -3.13 -15.82
C THR A 151 -2.89 -2.77 -14.58
N SER A 152 -2.65 -1.47 -14.31
CA SER A 152 -1.92 -1.04 -13.11
C SER A 152 -2.23 0.39 -12.70
N PHE A 153 -2.00 0.70 -11.42
CA PHE A 153 -1.87 2.06 -10.92
C PHE A 153 -0.83 2.13 -9.79
N ARG A 154 -0.21 3.31 -9.63
CA ARG A 154 0.84 3.51 -8.65
C ARG A 154 0.64 4.80 -7.89
N PHE A 155 0.78 4.71 -6.56
CA PHE A 155 0.83 5.84 -5.67
C PHE A 155 2.27 6.19 -5.29
N ALA A 156 2.55 7.48 -5.10
CA ALA A 156 3.70 7.97 -4.36
C ALA A 156 3.24 8.62 -3.06
N THR A 157 4.01 8.45 -2.00
CA THR A 157 3.73 9.10 -0.71
C THR A 157 4.04 10.58 -0.78
N LEU A 158 3.23 11.38 -0.09
CA LEU A 158 3.39 12.83 0.01
C LEU A 158 3.91 13.24 1.39
N ALA A 159 4.39 14.47 1.49
CA ALA A 159 4.91 15.06 2.72
C ALA A 159 3.92 14.90 3.89
N GLY A 160 4.40 14.29 4.97
CA GLY A 160 3.60 13.96 6.15
C GLY A 160 3.10 12.52 6.22
N HIS A 161 3.36 11.72 5.19
CA HIS A 161 3.16 10.27 5.26
C HIS A 161 4.18 9.62 6.20
N LEU A 162 3.79 8.53 6.88
CA LEU A 162 4.70 7.75 7.76
C LEU A 162 5.89 7.14 7.03
N GLU A 163 5.70 6.84 5.76
CA GLU A 163 6.68 6.20 4.89
C GLU A 163 7.04 7.11 3.73
N ALA A 164 8.27 7.00 3.26
CA ALA A 164 8.78 7.61 2.05
C ALA A 164 8.90 6.52 0.98
N GLY A 165 8.19 6.66 -0.15
CA GLY A 165 8.25 5.67 -1.20
C GLY A 165 7.07 5.62 -2.16
N GLN A 166 6.89 4.46 -2.78
CA GLN A 166 5.87 4.21 -3.80
C GLN A 166 5.23 2.84 -3.57
N ILE A 167 4.01 2.67 -4.08
CA ILE A 167 3.31 1.39 -4.12
C ILE A 167 2.53 1.25 -5.41
N GLU A 168 2.66 0.11 -6.07
CA GLU A 168 1.99 -0.22 -7.32
C GLU A 168 1.08 -1.43 -7.15
N PHE A 169 -0.08 -1.34 -7.77
CA PHE A 169 -1.08 -2.39 -7.87
C PHE A 169 -1.19 -2.79 -9.34
N ARG A 170 -1.00 -4.07 -9.66
CA ARG A 170 -1.05 -4.53 -11.03
C ARG A 170 -1.67 -5.92 -11.16
N ALA A 171 -2.24 -6.18 -12.32
CA ALA A 171 -2.74 -7.49 -12.68
C ALA A 171 -2.27 -7.90 -14.07
N ARG A 172 -2.08 -9.20 -14.28
CA ARG A 172 -1.72 -9.79 -15.56
C ARG A 172 -2.31 -11.18 -15.71
N CYS A 173 -2.39 -11.66 -16.93
CA CYS A 173 -2.64 -13.08 -17.19
C CYS A 173 -1.34 -13.87 -17.16
N GLU A 174 -1.41 -15.09 -16.67
CA GLU A 174 -0.37 -16.11 -16.81
C GLU A 174 -1.02 -17.41 -17.24
N SER A 175 -0.38 -18.18 -18.12
CA SER A 175 -0.89 -19.49 -18.53
C SER A 175 -0.98 -20.42 -17.32
N GLY A 176 -2.15 -20.98 -17.11
CA GLY A 176 -2.47 -21.96 -16.07
C GLY A 176 -2.73 -23.34 -16.64
N GLU A 177 -3.08 -24.29 -15.79
CA GLU A 177 -3.37 -25.68 -16.20
C GLU A 177 -4.70 -25.80 -16.99
N SER A 178 -5.67 -24.95 -16.67
CA SER A 178 -7.03 -25.02 -17.25
C SER A 178 -7.37 -23.83 -18.16
N GLY A 179 -6.43 -22.89 -18.35
CA GLY A 179 -6.62 -21.63 -19.07
C GLY A 179 -5.73 -20.54 -18.52
N ASP A 180 -6.06 -19.28 -18.79
CA ASP A 180 -5.31 -18.17 -18.26
C ASP A 180 -5.72 -17.86 -16.82
N ASP A 181 -4.75 -17.89 -15.91
CA ASP A 181 -4.90 -17.45 -14.52
C ASP A 181 -4.72 -15.94 -14.42
N LEU A 182 -5.44 -15.32 -13.50
CA LEU A 182 -5.21 -13.94 -13.11
C LEU A 182 -4.15 -13.91 -12.00
N VAL A 183 -3.06 -13.17 -12.23
CA VAL A 183 -2.08 -12.84 -11.20
C VAL A 183 -2.26 -11.39 -10.81
N PHE A 184 -2.65 -11.15 -9.56
CA PHE A 184 -2.69 -9.82 -8.98
C PHE A 184 -1.50 -9.63 -8.04
N GLU A 185 -0.88 -8.46 -8.13
CA GLU A 185 0.35 -8.15 -7.42
C GLU A 185 0.31 -6.74 -6.85
N ILE A 186 0.76 -6.59 -5.60
CA ILE A 186 1.05 -5.32 -4.94
C ILE A 186 2.55 -5.27 -4.74
N GLU A 187 3.20 -4.23 -5.23
CA GLU A 187 4.63 -4.03 -5.11
C GLU A 187 4.91 -2.69 -4.42
N SER A 188 5.62 -2.71 -3.31
CA SER A 188 5.87 -1.51 -2.50
C SER A 188 7.37 -1.32 -2.26
N TRP A 189 7.80 -0.07 -2.40
CA TRP A 189 9.13 0.41 -2.07
C TRP A 189 8.98 1.47 -1.00
N ALA A 190 9.25 1.13 0.24
CA ALA A 190 8.98 2.00 1.36
C ALA A 190 10.07 1.96 2.42
N ARG A 191 10.36 3.14 3.00
CA ARG A 191 11.20 3.30 4.18
C ARG A 191 10.54 4.31 5.13
N PRO A 192 10.87 4.30 6.44
CA PRO A 192 10.31 5.27 7.37
C PRO A 192 10.51 6.72 6.90
N GLY A 193 9.45 7.53 6.95
CA GLY A 193 9.46 8.91 6.45
C GLY A 193 10.18 9.91 7.36
N ASP A 194 10.38 9.55 8.64
CA ASP A 194 11.11 10.38 9.61
C ASP A 194 11.76 9.53 10.69
N ARG A 195 12.57 10.17 11.57
CA ARG A 195 13.30 9.47 12.66
C ARG A 195 12.37 8.88 13.72
N VAL A 196 11.23 9.50 13.96
CA VAL A 196 10.24 9.02 14.93
C VAL A 196 9.51 7.81 14.35
N SER A 197 9.10 7.89 13.09
CA SER A 197 8.55 6.75 12.32
C SER A 197 9.54 5.59 12.24
N HIS A 198 10.84 5.88 12.06
CA HIS A 198 11.90 4.87 12.09
C HIS A 198 11.97 4.15 13.45
N LEU A 199 11.82 4.86 14.55
CA LEU A 199 11.80 4.27 15.88
C LEU A 199 10.60 3.35 16.07
N PHE A 200 9.40 3.78 15.67
CA PHE A 200 8.18 2.99 15.73
C PHE A 200 8.23 1.79 14.77
N TYR A 201 8.75 1.99 13.57
CA TYR A 201 8.86 0.93 12.54
C TYR A 201 9.79 -0.20 12.97
N ASN A 202 10.94 0.14 13.59
CA ASN A 202 11.95 -0.86 13.97
C ASN A 202 11.74 -1.45 15.37
N LYS A 203 11.27 -0.65 16.34
CA LYS A 203 11.14 -1.13 17.73
C LYS A 203 9.83 -1.82 18.04
N LEU A 204 8.75 -1.45 17.35
CA LEU A 204 7.43 -2.03 17.64
C LEU A 204 7.02 -3.16 16.69
N LEU A 205 7.74 -3.37 15.57
CA LEU A 205 7.39 -4.35 14.52
C LEU A 205 5.94 -4.22 13.98
N LEU A 206 5.19 -3.32 14.59
CA LEU A 206 3.76 -3.18 14.50
C LEU A 206 3.31 -2.64 13.14
N ALA A 207 3.97 -1.58 12.66
CA ALA A 207 3.64 -0.98 11.37
C ALA A 207 3.87 -1.98 10.24
N LYS A 208 4.92 -2.82 10.35
CA LYS A 208 5.21 -3.88 9.37
C LYS A 208 4.13 -4.95 9.32
N GLU A 209 3.61 -5.37 10.47
CA GLU A 209 2.58 -6.41 10.55
C GLU A 209 1.20 -5.87 10.13
N ILE A 210 0.87 -4.63 10.47
CA ILE A 210 -0.37 -3.97 9.99
C ILE A 210 -0.35 -3.87 8.46
N GLN A 211 0.76 -3.40 7.89
CA GLN A 211 0.93 -3.28 6.44
C GLN A 211 0.87 -4.65 5.75
N LEU A 212 1.55 -5.65 6.32
CA LEU A 212 1.51 -7.02 5.82
C LEU A 212 0.08 -7.56 5.80
N ASN A 213 -0.67 -7.37 6.88
CA ASN A 213 -2.06 -7.80 6.96
C ASN A 213 -2.93 -7.06 5.93
N LEU A 214 -2.80 -5.73 5.84
CA LEU A 214 -3.55 -4.90 4.90
C LEU A 214 -3.39 -5.41 3.46
N TRP A 215 -2.15 -5.56 3.00
CA TRP A 215 -1.90 -5.95 1.61
C TRP A 215 -2.21 -7.42 1.32
N THR A 216 -2.03 -8.30 2.30
CA THR A 216 -2.48 -9.69 2.19
C THR A 216 -4.00 -9.77 2.03
N GLU A 217 -4.75 -9.02 2.84
CA GLU A 217 -6.20 -8.97 2.76
C GLU A 217 -6.69 -8.32 1.46
N THR A 218 -6.00 -7.29 0.99
CA THR A 218 -6.30 -6.67 -0.32
C THR A 218 -6.12 -7.67 -1.45
N CYS A 219 -5.02 -8.46 -1.45
CA CYS A 219 -4.82 -9.54 -2.42
C CYS A 219 -5.96 -10.56 -2.38
N LEU A 220 -6.38 -10.97 -1.19
CA LEU A 220 -7.51 -11.90 -1.00
C LEU A 220 -8.85 -11.27 -1.40
N GLY A 221 -9.02 -9.96 -1.17
CA GLY A 221 -10.17 -9.18 -1.62
C GLY A 221 -10.32 -9.24 -3.12
N VAL A 222 -9.24 -8.90 -3.85
CA VAL A 222 -9.22 -8.97 -5.32
C VAL A 222 -9.46 -10.40 -5.80
N ALA A 223 -8.86 -11.41 -5.17
CA ALA A 223 -9.12 -12.81 -5.53
C ALA A 223 -10.60 -13.19 -5.41
N ARG A 224 -11.27 -12.74 -4.33
CA ARG A 224 -12.71 -12.98 -4.14
C ARG A 224 -13.57 -12.28 -5.20
N THR A 225 -13.29 -11.01 -5.48
CA THR A 225 -14.05 -10.23 -6.47
C THR A 225 -13.82 -10.71 -7.90
N SER A 226 -12.65 -11.31 -8.18
CA SER A 226 -12.33 -11.90 -9.48
C SER A 226 -13.13 -13.17 -9.79
N GLY A 227 -13.79 -13.78 -8.81
CA GLY A 227 -14.77 -14.86 -8.99
C GLY A 227 -14.19 -16.22 -9.41
N GLY A 228 -12.87 -16.39 -9.36
CA GLY A 228 -12.17 -17.64 -9.62
C GLY A 228 -11.81 -18.39 -8.34
N ARG A 229 -10.93 -19.38 -8.47
CA ARG A 229 -10.41 -20.17 -7.35
C ARG A 229 -8.99 -19.70 -6.97
N LEU A 230 -8.80 -19.41 -5.70
CA LEU A 230 -7.46 -19.09 -5.19
C LEU A 230 -6.53 -20.30 -5.41
N HIS A 231 -5.43 -20.09 -6.15
CA HIS A 231 -4.42 -21.12 -6.36
C HIS A 231 -3.27 -20.93 -5.38
N GLY A 232 -3.17 -21.80 -4.40
CA GLY A 232 -2.21 -21.69 -3.30
C GLY A 232 -2.64 -20.63 -2.28
N GLY A 233 -1.69 -19.81 -1.84
CA GLY A 233 -1.91 -18.72 -0.88
C GLY A 233 -1.34 -17.41 -1.37
N VAL A 234 -1.32 -16.40 -0.49
CA VAL A 234 -0.63 -15.13 -0.76
C VAL A 234 0.87 -15.34 -0.58
N ARG A 235 1.65 -14.98 -1.59
CA ARG A 235 3.11 -15.00 -1.54
C ARG A 235 3.61 -13.61 -1.19
N VAL A 236 4.49 -13.52 -0.21
CA VAL A 236 5.12 -12.27 0.21
C VAL A 236 6.62 -12.40 0.11
N HIS A 237 7.21 -11.61 -0.75
CA HIS A 237 8.65 -11.53 -0.92
C HIS A 237 9.13 -10.17 -0.46
N THR A 238 10.05 -10.14 0.51
CA THR A 238 10.65 -8.91 1.03
C THR A 238 12.12 -8.90 0.70
N ARG A 239 12.59 -7.82 0.09
CA ARG A 239 14.01 -7.51 -0.08
C ARG A 239 14.35 -6.26 0.70
N ARG A 240 15.44 -6.33 1.43
CA ARG A 240 15.90 -5.24 2.30
C ARG A 240 17.18 -4.63 1.77
N LEU A 241 17.16 -3.34 1.50
CA LEU A 241 18.29 -2.56 1.06
C LEU A 241 18.71 -1.58 2.16
N ASP A 242 19.88 -1.80 2.77
CA ASP A 242 20.33 -1.03 3.94
C ASP A 242 20.79 0.39 3.57
N ASP A 243 21.39 0.59 2.40
CA ASP A 243 21.78 1.91 1.87
C ASP A 243 21.13 2.20 0.51
N PRO A 244 19.84 2.59 0.50
CA PRO A 244 19.15 2.84 -0.76
C PRO A 244 19.56 4.15 -1.44
N VAL A 245 20.17 5.09 -0.73
CA VAL A 245 20.62 6.37 -1.31
C VAL A 245 21.94 6.20 -2.03
N GLY A 246 22.91 5.50 -1.40
CA GLY A 246 24.18 5.17 -2.06
C GLY A 246 24.00 4.22 -3.25
N ALA A 247 22.99 3.36 -3.24
CA ALA A 247 22.68 2.48 -4.35
C ALA A 247 21.98 3.19 -5.53
N ALA A 248 21.43 4.40 -5.31
CA ALA A 248 20.76 5.21 -6.33
C ALA A 248 21.70 6.20 -7.03
N GLU A 249 22.95 6.33 -6.58
CA GLU A 249 24.04 7.14 -7.18
C GLU A 249 24.88 6.33 -8.14
#